data_062a2564c8224c7908d4c9663ddc9bb8
#
_entry.id   062a2564c8224c7908d4c9663ddc9bb8
#
_cell.length_a   1.000
_cell.length_b   1.000
_cell.length_c   1.000
_cell.angle_alpha   90.00
_cell.angle_beta   90.00
_cell.angle_gamma   90.00
#
_symmetry.space_group_name_H-M   'P 1'
#
loop_
_entity.id
_entity.type
_entity.pdbx_description
1 polymer ?
#
loop_
_entity_poly.entity_id
_entity_poly.type
_entity_poly.pdbx_seq_one_letter_code
_entity_poly.pdbx_strand_id
1 'polypeptide(L)'
;SYDRFFTDAERIYRLSTVQVVNGEVGVKDAMTFHPAAPVLQDELPEVEEYTVTYKFNELVFRQGNDLVQEKEVIAADANFFNVFDYEVLQGSADDMLSEHNTLVLTKSKAEFYFDDQNPLGQTLKILGEFNRTFKVTGVIEDVPENTNYKFNMLISDESIKARYEQDDWNGFNYY
;
A
#
# COMPACT_ATOMS: atom_id res chain seq x y z
N SER A 1 -3.65 -19.90 10.84
CA SER A 1 -2.82 -19.73 9.64
C SER A 1 -2.92 -18.28 9.19
N TYR A 2 -1.79 -17.64 8.97
CA TYR A 2 -1.71 -16.25 8.52
C TYR A 2 -2.21 -16.12 7.07
N ASP A 3 -2.81 -14.96 6.74
CA ASP A 3 -3.20 -14.54 5.38
C ASP A 3 -4.19 -15.45 4.63
N ARG A 4 -4.88 -16.38 5.33
CA ARG A 4 -5.88 -17.28 4.73
C ARG A 4 -7.28 -16.67 4.63
N PHE A 5 -7.45 -15.43 4.96
CA PHE A 5 -8.75 -14.76 4.86
C PHE A 5 -9.05 -14.25 3.43
N PHE A 6 -8.04 -14.14 2.58
CA PHE A 6 -8.22 -13.85 1.15
C PHE A 6 -8.77 -15.05 0.41
N THR A 7 -9.71 -14.83 -0.50
CA THR A 7 -10.37 -15.88 -1.29
C THR A 7 -9.36 -16.73 -2.06
N ASP A 8 -8.37 -16.07 -2.67
CA ASP A 8 -7.33 -16.71 -3.51
C ASP A 8 -5.95 -16.76 -2.83
N ALA A 9 -5.92 -16.86 -1.49
CA ALA A 9 -4.68 -16.81 -0.71
C ALA A 9 -3.58 -17.81 -1.18
N GLU A 10 -3.98 -18.96 -1.75
CA GLU A 10 -3.05 -19.97 -2.27
C GLU A 10 -2.41 -19.57 -3.61
N ARG A 11 -2.94 -18.54 -4.27
CA ARG A 11 -2.46 -18.02 -5.56
C ARG A 11 -1.72 -16.69 -5.41
N ILE A 12 -1.67 -16.14 -4.19
CA ILE A 12 -0.96 -14.89 -3.90
C ILE A 12 0.48 -15.22 -3.49
N TYR A 13 1.43 -14.69 -4.24
CA TYR A 13 2.86 -14.87 -4.01
C TYR A 13 3.53 -13.53 -3.79
N ARG A 14 4.43 -13.48 -2.81
CA ARG A 14 5.28 -12.31 -2.61
C ARG A 14 6.60 -12.52 -3.33
N LEU A 15 6.95 -11.54 -4.17
CA LEU A 15 8.27 -11.49 -4.77
C LEU A 15 9.31 -11.08 -3.72
N SER A 16 10.43 -11.78 -3.68
CA SER A 16 11.55 -11.48 -2.80
C SER A 16 12.86 -11.49 -3.59
N THR A 17 13.82 -10.70 -3.15
CA THR A 17 15.13 -10.63 -3.80
C THR A 17 16.14 -11.45 -3.04
N VAL A 18 16.94 -12.20 -3.79
CA VAL A 18 18.10 -12.93 -3.27
C VAL A 18 19.35 -12.40 -3.95
N GLN A 19 20.23 -11.78 -3.15
CA GLN A 19 21.52 -11.32 -3.67
C GLN A 19 22.55 -12.47 -3.64
N VAL A 20 23.17 -12.73 -4.79
CA VAL A 20 24.23 -13.72 -4.91
C VAL A 20 25.56 -12.98 -5.20
N VAL A 21 26.54 -13.14 -4.34
CA VAL A 21 27.87 -12.54 -4.47
C VAL A 21 28.91 -13.65 -4.58
N ASN A 22 29.68 -13.66 -5.66
CA ASN A 22 30.70 -14.69 -5.94
C ASN A 22 30.18 -16.14 -5.92
N GLY A 23 28.91 -16.35 -6.29
CA GLY A 23 28.27 -17.67 -6.30
C GLY A 23 27.71 -18.11 -4.94
N GLU A 24 27.86 -17.33 -3.90
CA GLU A 24 27.28 -17.58 -2.58
C GLU A 24 26.01 -16.74 -2.36
N VAL A 25 24.99 -17.35 -1.77
CA VAL A 25 23.75 -16.67 -1.39
C VAL A 25 24.05 -15.74 -0.22
N GLY A 26 23.97 -14.44 -0.47
CA GLY A 26 24.11 -13.40 0.52
C GLY A 26 22.79 -13.03 1.18
N VAL A 27 22.34 -11.79 1.00
CA VAL A 27 21.13 -11.27 1.62
C VAL A 27 19.89 -11.84 0.90
N LYS A 28 18.90 -12.29 1.69
CA LYS A 28 17.53 -12.55 1.25
C LYS A 28 16.69 -11.43 1.78
N ASP A 29 16.09 -10.63 0.91
CA ASP A 29 15.23 -9.53 1.28
C ASP A 29 13.79 -9.79 0.83
N ALA A 30 12.85 -9.41 1.68
CA ALA A 30 11.43 -9.42 1.34
C ALA A 30 11.04 -8.27 0.41
N MET A 31 11.91 -7.28 0.26
CA MET A 31 11.75 -6.16 -0.66
C MET A 31 12.32 -6.49 -2.03
N THR A 32 11.80 -5.83 -3.05
CA THR A 32 12.24 -5.99 -4.43
C THR A 32 12.33 -4.64 -5.14
N PHE A 33 12.66 -4.68 -6.42
CA PHE A 33 12.71 -3.49 -7.28
C PHE A 33 11.31 -3.17 -7.83
N HIS A 34 11.00 -1.90 -7.94
CA HIS A 34 9.72 -1.45 -8.48
C HIS A 34 9.37 -2.05 -9.86
N PRO A 35 10.29 -2.10 -10.86
CA PRO A 35 9.96 -2.64 -12.17
C PRO A 35 9.89 -4.18 -12.23
N ALA A 36 10.17 -4.90 -11.15
CA ALA A 36 10.22 -6.36 -11.21
C ALA A 36 8.83 -7.00 -11.47
N ALA A 37 7.79 -6.49 -10.85
CA ALA A 37 6.44 -7.06 -10.99
C ALA A 37 5.87 -6.90 -12.41
N PRO A 38 5.88 -5.70 -13.03
CA PRO A 38 5.43 -5.56 -14.43
C PRO A 38 6.23 -6.40 -15.41
N VAL A 39 7.56 -6.50 -15.23
CA VAL A 39 8.39 -7.36 -16.09
C VAL A 39 8.01 -8.84 -15.96
N LEU A 40 7.72 -9.30 -14.73
CA LEU A 40 7.28 -10.68 -14.54
C LEU A 40 5.93 -10.95 -15.17
N GLN A 41 4.99 -10.03 -15.10
CA GLN A 41 3.69 -10.19 -15.77
C GLN A 41 3.84 -10.27 -17.30
N ASP A 42 4.73 -9.45 -17.87
CA ASP A 42 4.99 -9.46 -19.33
C ASP A 42 5.68 -10.77 -19.80
N GLU A 43 6.55 -11.35 -18.98
CA GLU A 43 7.36 -12.53 -19.33
C GLU A 43 6.70 -13.86 -18.94
N LEU A 44 5.79 -13.88 -17.95
CA LEU A 44 5.19 -15.07 -17.39
C LEU A 44 3.66 -15.05 -17.52
N PRO A 45 3.07 -15.80 -18.45
CA PRO A 45 1.61 -15.84 -18.66
C PRO A 45 0.82 -16.34 -17.43
N GLU A 46 1.48 -16.98 -16.48
CA GLU A 46 0.89 -17.47 -15.24
C GLU A 46 0.65 -16.34 -14.22
N VAL A 47 1.30 -15.18 -14.39
CA VAL A 47 1.09 -14.00 -13.57
C VAL A 47 -0.12 -13.24 -14.09
N GLU A 48 -1.27 -13.45 -13.49
CA GLU A 48 -2.54 -12.83 -13.91
C GLU A 48 -2.60 -11.36 -13.53
N GLU A 49 -2.24 -11.05 -12.27
CA GLU A 49 -2.23 -9.69 -11.71
C GLU A 49 -1.03 -9.49 -10.78
N TYR A 50 -0.63 -8.26 -10.61
CA TYR A 50 0.34 -7.87 -9.59
C TYR A 50 -0.09 -6.58 -8.88
N THR A 51 0.43 -6.36 -7.70
CA THR A 51 0.37 -5.06 -7.02
C THR A 51 1.73 -4.75 -6.42
N VAL A 52 2.06 -3.47 -6.38
CA VAL A 52 3.30 -2.95 -5.80
C VAL A 52 2.96 -2.12 -4.59
N THR A 53 3.65 -2.37 -3.49
CA THR A 53 3.44 -1.62 -2.27
C THR A 53 4.75 -1.11 -1.69
N TYR A 54 4.68 0.03 -1.01
CA TYR A 54 5.79 0.63 -0.30
C TYR A 54 5.38 0.93 1.15
N LYS A 55 6.15 0.46 2.12
CA LYS A 55 5.85 0.67 3.55
C LYS A 55 6.62 1.86 4.10
N PHE A 56 5.89 2.81 4.68
CA PHE A 56 6.50 3.92 5.42
C PHE A 56 6.84 3.48 6.84
N ASN A 57 7.95 3.99 7.37
CA ASN A 57 8.30 3.77 8.78
C ASN A 57 7.36 4.55 9.69
N GLU A 58 7.10 5.81 9.36
CA GLU A 58 6.23 6.71 10.08
C GLU A 58 5.83 7.88 9.21
N LEU A 59 4.57 8.27 9.26
CA LEU A 59 4.07 9.51 8.68
C LEU A 59 3.38 10.35 9.76
N VAL A 60 3.44 11.67 9.63
CA VAL A 60 2.79 12.60 10.55
C VAL A 60 1.60 13.23 9.86
N PHE A 61 0.43 13.00 10.41
CA PHE A 61 -0.83 13.56 9.96
C PHE A 61 -1.25 14.73 10.83
N ARG A 62 -1.90 15.71 10.23
CA ARG A 62 -2.52 16.81 10.96
C ARG A 62 -4.02 16.58 11.09
N GLN A 63 -4.50 16.59 12.34
CA GLN A 63 -5.91 16.59 12.70
C GLN A 63 -6.23 17.87 13.48
N GLY A 64 -6.84 18.85 12.79
CA GLY A 64 -7.04 20.18 13.39
C GLY A 64 -5.72 20.82 13.78
N ASN A 65 -5.52 21.07 15.10
CA ASN A 65 -4.28 21.59 15.66
C ASN A 65 -3.32 20.49 16.13
N ASP A 66 -3.74 19.25 16.19
CA ASP A 66 -2.96 18.15 16.70
C ASP A 66 -2.14 17.46 15.59
N LEU A 67 -1.06 16.82 16.01
CA LEU A 67 -0.19 16.02 15.16
C LEU A 67 -0.30 14.56 15.60
N VAL A 68 -0.63 13.69 14.66
CA VAL A 68 -0.78 12.26 14.87
C VAL A 68 0.31 11.52 14.10
N GLN A 69 1.09 10.70 14.81
CA GLN A 69 2.09 9.81 14.21
C GLN A 69 1.44 8.49 13.82
N GLU A 70 1.57 8.11 12.56
CA GLU A 70 1.04 6.87 12.00
C GLU A 70 2.17 5.99 11.46
N LYS A 71 2.21 4.73 11.92
CA LYS A 71 3.29 3.78 11.60
C LYS A 71 2.89 2.68 10.63
N GLU A 72 1.61 2.46 10.45
CA GLU A 72 1.09 1.40 9.60
C GLU A 72 0.44 2.01 8.35
N VAL A 73 1.23 2.83 7.64
CA VAL A 73 0.84 3.44 6.37
C VAL A 73 1.66 2.81 5.26
N ILE A 74 0.98 2.40 4.20
CA ILE A 74 1.62 1.91 2.98
C ILE A 74 1.15 2.71 1.78
N ALA A 75 2.01 2.86 0.77
CA ALA A 75 1.56 3.21 -0.57
C ALA A 75 1.23 1.93 -1.33
N ALA A 76 0.21 1.98 -2.17
CA ALA A 76 -0.19 0.89 -3.03
C ALA A 76 -0.68 1.42 -4.39
N ASP A 77 -0.50 0.64 -5.43
CA ASP A 77 -0.99 0.95 -6.76
C ASP A 77 -2.50 0.65 -6.90
N ALA A 78 -3.07 1.02 -8.04
CA ALA A 78 -4.49 0.82 -8.30
C ALA A 78 -4.93 -0.66 -8.32
N ASN A 79 -4.00 -1.58 -8.57
CA ASN A 79 -4.28 -3.02 -8.63
C ASN A 79 -4.36 -3.69 -7.26
N PHE A 80 -4.07 -2.97 -6.18
CA PHE A 80 -4.04 -3.52 -4.84
C PHE A 80 -5.32 -4.30 -4.47
N PHE A 81 -6.48 -3.76 -4.80
CA PHE A 81 -7.76 -4.39 -4.50
C PHE A 81 -8.17 -5.49 -5.48
N ASN A 82 -7.46 -5.64 -6.60
CA ASN A 82 -7.62 -6.78 -7.51
C ASN A 82 -6.87 -8.01 -6.99
N VAL A 83 -5.72 -7.78 -6.32
CA VAL A 83 -4.91 -8.85 -5.73
C VAL A 83 -5.41 -9.24 -4.34
N PHE A 84 -5.84 -8.25 -3.54
CA PHE A 84 -6.29 -8.45 -2.17
C PHE A 84 -7.75 -8.05 -2.01
N ASP A 85 -8.62 -9.01 -1.76
CA ASP A 85 -10.07 -8.86 -1.64
C ASP A 85 -10.51 -8.33 -0.25
N TYR A 86 -9.93 -7.20 0.19
CA TYR A 86 -10.39 -6.51 1.38
C TYR A 86 -11.82 -6.02 1.22
N GLU A 87 -12.63 -6.15 2.28
CA GLU A 87 -14.00 -5.67 2.28
C GLU A 87 -14.06 -4.14 2.20
N VAL A 88 -14.60 -3.63 1.09
CA VAL A 88 -14.81 -2.20 0.86
C VAL A 88 -16.12 -1.76 1.47
N LEU A 89 -16.07 -0.88 2.48
CA LEU A 89 -17.24 -0.33 3.15
C LEU A 89 -17.78 0.91 2.45
N GLN A 90 -16.88 1.74 1.91
CA GLN A 90 -17.22 2.95 1.17
C GLN A 90 -16.17 3.22 0.08
N GLY A 91 -16.60 3.74 -1.06
CA GLY A 91 -15.75 3.99 -2.21
C GLY A 91 -15.87 2.91 -3.28
N SER A 92 -14.99 2.94 -4.26
CA SER A 92 -14.89 1.94 -5.35
C SER A 92 -13.48 1.37 -5.38
N ALA A 93 -13.35 0.05 -5.35
CA ALA A 93 -12.07 -0.63 -5.39
C ALA A 93 -11.21 -0.21 -6.60
N ASP A 94 -11.84 0.00 -7.75
CA ASP A 94 -11.17 0.36 -9.00
C ASP A 94 -10.60 1.79 -9.00
N ASP A 95 -11.19 2.68 -8.18
CA ASP A 95 -10.90 4.12 -8.24
C ASP A 95 -10.12 4.67 -7.03
N MET A 96 -10.19 3.97 -5.88
CA MET A 96 -9.71 4.51 -4.60
C MET A 96 -8.24 4.92 -4.59
N LEU A 97 -7.38 4.23 -5.36
CA LEU A 97 -5.93 4.45 -5.42
C LEU A 97 -5.45 4.91 -6.81
N SER A 98 -6.36 5.24 -7.73
CA SER A 98 -6.02 5.56 -9.13
C SER A 98 -5.45 6.97 -9.33
N GLU A 99 -5.67 7.88 -8.40
CA GLU A 99 -5.28 9.29 -8.53
C GLU A 99 -4.24 9.70 -7.49
N HIS A 100 -3.49 10.77 -7.81
CA HIS A 100 -2.56 11.40 -6.86
C HIS A 100 -3.27 11.94 -5.61
N ASN A 101 -2.59 11.85 -4.47
CA ASN A 101 -3.03 12.38 -3.19
C ASN A 101 -4.39 11.82 -2.73
N THR A 102 -4.61 10.53 -2.99
CA THR A 102 -5.75 9.80 -2.46
C THR A 102 -5.35 8.92 -1.27
N LEU A 103 -6.30 8.70 -0.39
CA LEU A 103 -6.13 8.02 0.89
C LEU A 103 -7.30 7.07 1.13
N VAL A 104 -7.01 5.82 1.41
CA VAL A 104 -7.97 4.83 1.90
C VAL A 104 -7.70 4.57 3.37
N LEU A 105 -8.75 4.56 4.17
CA LEU A 105 -8.69 4.34 5.61
C LEU A 105 -9.31 2.99 5.98
N THR A 106 -8.79 2.36 7.02
CA THR A 106 -9.58 1.34 7.70
C THR A 106 -10.73 2.00 8.45
N LYS A 107 -11.76 1.22 8.80
CA LYS A 107 -12.92 1.66 9.56
C LYS A 107 -12.53 2.36 10.86
N SER A 108 -11.68 1.74 11.66
CA SER A 108 -11.20 2.32 12.92
C SER A 108 -10.46 3.65 12.71
N LYS A 109 -9.72 3.81 11.61
CA LYS A 109 -9.04 5.07 11.30
C LYS A 109 -10.01 6.14 10.78
N ALA A 110 -11.01 5.75 10.01
CA ALA A 110 -12.07 6.67 9.59
C ALA A 110 -12.85 7.22 10.81
N GLU A 111 -13.21 6.35 11.75
CA GLU A 111 -13.84 6.75 13.01
C GLU A 111 -12.93 7.65 13.85
N PHE A 112 -11.64 7.33 13.97
CA PHE A 112 -10.67 8.13 14.72
C PHE A 112 -10.53 9.56 14.18
N TYR A 113 -10.46 9.73 12.85
CA TYR A 113 -10.22 11.06 12.26
C TYR A 113 -11.48 11.88 12.04
N PHE A 114 -12.63 11.24 11.86
CA PHE A 114 -13.86 11.91 11.41
C PHE A 114 -15.07 11.65 12.31
N ASP A 115 -14.93 10.90 13.39
CA ASP A 115 -16.02 10.47 14.27
C ASP A 115 -17.18 9.86 13.43
N ASP A 116 -18.42 10.34 13.63
CA ASP A 116 -19.60 9.88 12.90
C ASP A 116 -19.80 10.58 11.53
N GLN A 117 -18.87 11.44 11.10
CA GLN A 117 -19.00 12.13 9.82
C GLN A 117 -18.61 11.21 8.67
N ASN A 118 -19.23 11.42 7.51
CA ASN A 118 -18.84 10.70 6.30
C ASN A 118 -17.39 11.05 5.93
N PRO A 119 -16.46 10.09 5.93
CA PRO A 119 -15.06 10.35 5.62
C PRO A 119 -14.79 10.59 4.14
N LEU A 120 -15.64 10.06 3.22
CA LEU A 120 -15.42 10.22 1.79
C LEU A 120 -15.40 11.68 1.36
N GLY A 121 -14.36 12.05 0.63
CA GLY A 121 -14.13 13.42 0.16
C GLY A 121 -13.53 14.35 1.21
N GLN A 122 -13.47 13.96 2.47
CA GLN A 122 -12.72 14.67 3.51
C GLN A 122 -11.22 14.61 3.21
N THR A 123 -10.46 15.45 3.87
CA THR A 123 -9.02 15.55 3.61
C THR A 123 -8.20 15.51 4.88
N LEU A 124 -7.03 14.87 4.79
CA LEU A 124 -6.00 14.90 5.83
C LEU A 124 -4.70 15.47 5.25
N LYS A 125 -4.01 16.30 6.01
CA LYS A 125 -2.70 16.80 5.63
C LYS A 125 -1.61 15.91 6.18
N ILE A 126 -0.77 15.36 5.30
CA ILE A 126 0.45 14.65 5.66
C ILE A 126 1.61 15.65 5.64
N LEU A 127 2.33 15.76 6.76
CA LEU A 127 3.44 16.68 6.95
C LEU A 127 4.79 16.05 6.58
N GLY A 128 5.85 16.83 6.76
CA GLY A 128 7.22 16.36 6.54
C GLY A 128 7.48 16.10 5.08
N GLU A 129 7.72 14.84 4.77
CA GLU A 129 8.12 14.36 3.45
C GLU A 129 7.17 14.75 2.32
N PHE A 130 5.88 14.66 2.56
CA PHE A 130 4.87 15.05 1.57
C PHE A 130 4.52 16.52 1.65
N ASN A 131 4.23 17.02 2.83
CA ASN A 131 3.66 18.33 3.11
C ASN A 131 2.48 18.68 2.19
N ARG A 132 1.60 17.70 1.95
CA ARG A 132 0.47 17.77 1.03
C ARG A 132 -0.82 17.28 1.70
N THR A 133 -1.95 17.68 1.11
CA THR A 133 -3.28 17.24 1.53
C THR A 133 -3.71 16.05 0.68
N PHE A 134 -4.20 15.01 1.36
CA PHE A 134 -4.73 13.80 0.74
C PHE A 134 -6.24 13.74 0.95
N LYS A 135 -6.95 13.35 -0.09
CA LYS A 135 -8.40 13.18 -0.10
C LYS A 135 -8.75 11.73 0.24
N VAL A 136 -9.66 11.53 1.16
CA VAL A 136 -10.20 10.20 1.45
C VAL A 136 -11.11 9.74 0.32
N THR A 137 -10.75 8.64 -0.31
CA THR A 137 -11.44 8.05 -1.47
C THR A 137 -12.08 6.71 -1.15
N GLY A 138 -11.74 6.11 -0.02
CA GLY A 138 -12.30 4.84 0.39
C GLY A 138 -12.17 4.55 1.87
N VAL A 139 -13.06 3.67 2.33
CA VAL A 139 -13.00 3.05 3.67
C VAL A 139 -13.14 1.56 3.47
N ILE A 140 -12.25 0.81 4.10
CA ILE A 140 -12.27 -0.66 4.12
C ILE A 140 -12.49 -1.16 5.55
N GLU A 141 -12.89 -2.42 5.70
CA GLU A 141 -12.92 -3.06 7.02
C GLU A 141 -11.52 -3.13 7.63
N ASP A 142 -11.44 -3.21 8.95
CA ASP A 142 -10.17 -3.28 9.65
C ASP A 142 -9.36 -4.52 9.23
N VAL A 143 -8.06 -4.32 9.06
CA VAL A 143 -7.16 -5.40 8.69
C VAL A 143 -7.06 -6.42 9.83
N PRO A 144 -7.30 -7.71 9.57
CA PRO A 144 -7.26 -8.74 10.61
C PRO A 144 -5.90 -8.83 11.31
N GLU A 145 -5.92 -9.10 12.62
CA GLU A 145 -4.69 -9.23 13.40
C GLU A 145 -3.80 -10.41 12.98
N ASN A 146 -4.39 -11.44 12.36
CA ASN A 146 -3.71 -12.65 11.93
C ASN A 146 -3.12 -12.56 10.50
N THR A 147 -2.78 -11.36 10.07
CA THR A 147 -2.05 -11.13 8.82
C THR A 147 -0.59 -10.75 9.07
N ASN A 148 0.29 -11.12 8.14
CA ASN A 148 1.67 -10.65 8.10
C ASN A 148 1.78 -9.24 7.50
N TYR A 149 0.75 -8.80 6.77
CA TYR A 149 0.74 -7.54 6.06
C TYR A 149 -0.20 -6.54 6.73
N LYS A 150 0.30 -5.89 7.77
CA LYS A 150 -0.47 -4.93 8.58
C LYS A 150 -0.36 -3.52 8.06
N PHE A 151 -1.51 -2.89 7.91
CA PHE A 151 -1.64 -1.46 7.62
C PHE A 151 -2.97 -0.93 8.16
N ASN A 152 -3.03 0.38 8.38
CA ASN A 152 -4.23 1.10 8.79
C ASN A 152 -4.70 2.10 7.73
N MET A 153 -3.79 2.46 6.84
CA MET A 153 -4.02 3.43 5.78
C MET A 153 -3.27 3.05 4.52
N LEU A 154 -3.90 3.29 3.39
CA LEU A 154 -3.28 3.21 2.07
C LEU A 154 -3.23 4.60 1.44
N ILE A 155 -2.08 5.00 0.93
CA ILE A 155 -1.98 6.14 0.02
C ILE A 155 -1.70 5.66 -1.39
N SER A 156 -2.22 6.36 -2.39
CA SER A 156 -1.96 6.01 -3.78
C SER A 156 -0.47 6.09 -4.10
N ASP A 157 0.07 5.02 -4.71
CA ASP A 157 1.45 4.96 -5.22
C ASP A 157 1.74 6.06 -6.24
N GLU A 158 0.73 6.50 -7.00
CA GLU A 158 0.82 7.67 -7.88
C GLU A 158 1.38 8.91 -7.16
N SER A 159 1.13 9.04 -5.85
CA SER A 159 1.61 10.15 -5.03
C SER A 159 3.11 10.12 -4.77
N ILE A 160 3.74 8.97 -4.92
CA ILE A 160 5.17 8.75 -4.65
C ILE A 160 6.00 8.41 -5.88
N LYS A 161 5.38 8.07 -7.00
CA LYS A 161 6.08 7.69 -8.26
C LYS A 161 7.14 8.69 -8.71
N ALA A 162 6.89 9.99 -8.55
CA ALA A 162 7.86 11.03 -8.89
C ALA A 162 9.13 11.03 -8.02
N ARG A 163 9.13 10.30 -6.90
CA ARG A 163 10.26 10.21 -5.97
C ARG A 163 11.16 9.02 -6.26
N TYR A 164 10.58 8.01 -6.85
CA TYR A 164 11.25 6.76 -7.22
C TYR A 164 11.19 6.66 -8.74
N GLU A 165 12.31 6.74 -9.40
CA GLU A 165 12.35 6.52 -10.84
C GLU A 165 11.77 5.13 -11.12
N GLN A 166 10.71 5.06 -11.93
CA GLN A 166 9.92 3.83 -12.17
C GLN A 166 10.78 2.68 -12.73
N ASP A 167 11.89 3.00 -13.39
CA ASP A 167 12.82 2.04 -13.98
C ASP A 167 14.08 1.81 -13.13
N ASP A 168 14.05 2.16 -11.84
CA ASP A 168 15.21 2.03 -10.97
C ASP A 168 15.39 0.60 -10.46
N TRP A 169 16.35 -0.11 -11.03
CA TRP A 169 16.80 -1.42 -10.56
C TRP A 169 17.81 -1.33 -9.39
N ASN A 170 18.07 -0.15 -8.84
CA ASN A 170 19.00 0.06 -7.74
C ASN A 170 18.33 0.27 -6.38
N GLY A 171 17.01 0.46 -6.35
CA GLY A 171 16.24 0.71 -5.13
C GLY A 171 15.48 -0.51 -4.64
N PHE A 172 15.79 -1.02 -3.45
CA PHE A 172 15.04 -2.09 -2.76
C PHE A 172 14.07 -1.46 -1.77
N ASN A 173 12.87 -1.14 -2.17
CA ASN A 173 11.93 -0.46 -1.26
C ASN A 173 10.48 -0.93 -1.43
N TYR A 174 10.22 -1.95 -2.27
CA TYR A 174 8.88 -2.39 -2.63
C TYR A 174 8.62 -3.84 -2.22
N TYR A 175 7.37 -4.13 -1.90
CA TYR A 175 6.88 -5.45 -1.54
C TYR A 175 5.86 -5.93 -2.55
#